data_10da359ed2efa1ec4391b8d6c124c93b
#
_entry.id   10da359ed2efa1ec4391b8d6c124c93b
#
_cell.length_a   1.000
_cell.length_b   1.000
_cell.length_c   1.000
_cell.angle_alpha   90.00
_cell.angle_beta   90.00
_cell.angle_gamma   90.00
#
_symmetry.space_group_name_H-M   'P 1'
#
loop_
_entity.id
_entity.type
_entity.pdbx_description
1 polymer ?
#
loop_
_entity_poly.entity_id
_entity_poly.type
_entity_poly.pdbx_seq_one_letter_code
_entity_poly.pdbx_strand_id
1 'polypeptide(L)'
;MNFNEQLQQKAADAEDILKKYLPEEEGYQKKVIEAMNYSVLAGGKRLRPVLMKESFLLFGGQGEVIEPFMAALEMIHNYSLVHDDLPAMDNDEYRRGRKTTWTVYGEGMAVLAGDGLLNYAYETAAKAFDKADDLEEMKRVARALQICLLYTSPSPRDRTRS
;
A
#
# COMPACT_ATOMS: atom_id res chain seq x y z
N MET A 1 -10.46 -11.09 -24.68
CA MET A 1 -9.80 -11.35 -23.37
C MET A 1 -10.78 -12.03 -22.45
N ASN A 2 -10.39 -13.14 -21.84
CA ASN A 2 -11.18 -13.77 -20.79
C ASN A 2 -11.02 -13.00 -19.44
N PHE A 3 -11.83 -13.34 -18.44
CA PHE A 3 -11.80 -12.65 -17.13
C PHE A 3 -10.41 -12.69 -16.46
N ASN A 4 -9.72 -13.81 -16.52
CA ASN A 4 -8.40 -13.95 -15.90
C ASN A 4 -7.35 -13.07 -16.59
N GLU A 5 -7.36 -12.99 -17.91
CA GLU A 5 -6.47 -12.11 -18.67
C GLU A 5 -6.73 -10.63 -18.33
N GLN A 6 -8.00 -10.24 -18.23
CA GLN A 6 -8.35 -8.87 -17.83
C GLN A 6 -7.88 -8.56 -16.41
N LEU A 7 -8.06 -9.48 -15.46
CA LEU A 7 -7.62 -9.30 -14.08
C LEU A 7 -6.09 -9.21 -13.99
N GLN A 8 -5.38 -10.03 -14.73
CA GLN A 8 -3.91 -9.97 -14.79
C GLN A 8 -3.42 -8.64 -15.36
N GLN A 9 -4.05 -8.13 -16.43
CA GLN A 9 -3.69 -6.81 -16.97
C GLN A 9 -3.94 -5.70 -15.95
N LYS A 10 -5.11 -5.67 -15.31
CA LYS A 10 -5.42 -4.68 -14.27
C LYS A 10 -4.47 -4.76 -13.07
N ALA A 11 -4.03 -5.95 -12.70
CA ALA A 11 -3.04 -6.14 -11.64
C ALA A 11 -1.65 -5.62 -12.06
N ALA A 12 -1.26 -5.81 -13.33
CA ALA A 12 -0.02 -5.24 -13.87
C ALA A 12 -0.07 -3.70 -13.90
N ASP A 13 -1.18 -3.12 -14.38
CA ASP A 13 -1.38 -1.66 -14.36
C ASP A 13 -1.30 -1.10 -12.92
N ALA A 14 -1.89 -1.80 -11.94
CA ALA A 14 -1.82 -1.41 -10.54
C ALA A 14 -0.40 -1.53 -9.97
N GLU A 15 0.36 -2.53 -10.39
CA GLU A 15 1.79 -2.68 -10.03
C GLU A 15 2.63 -1.53 -10.57
N ASP A 16 2.39 -1.10 -11.81
CA ASP A 16 3.13 0.02 -12.42
C ASP A 16 2.78 1.36 -11.75
N ILE A 17 1.50 1.57 -11.40
CA ILE A 17 1.10 2.71 -10.58
C ILE A 17 1.82 2.68 -9.23
N LEU A 18 1.83 1.53 -8.53
CA LEU A 18 2.51 1.42 -7.26
C LEU A 18 3.99 1.77 -7.34
N LYS A 19 4.71 1.26 -8.34
CA LYS A 19 6.13 1.57 -8.58
C LYS A 19 6.40 3.06 -8.80
N LYS A 20 5.50 3.76 -9.51
CA LYS A 20 5.59 5.21 -9.77
C LYS A 20 5.61 6.04 -8.46
N TYR A 21 4.99 5.52 -7.40
CA TYR A 21 4.86 6.18 -6.10
C TYR A 21 5.81 5.66 -5.02
N LEU A 22 6.67 4.68 -5.29
CA LEU A 22 7.66 4.22 -4.32
C LEU A 22 8.73 5.28 -4.09
N PRO A 23 9.27 5.41 -2.86
CA PRO A 23 10.34 6.35 -2.58
C PRO A 23 11.65 5.90 -3.20
N GLU A 24 12.46 6.88 -3.64
CA GLU A 24 13.80 6.63 -4.16
C GLU A 24 14.76 6.22 -3.04
N GLU A 25 15.63 5.24 -3.33
CA GLU A 25 16.57 4.66 -2.37
C GLU A 25 17.83 5.52 -2.23
N GLU A 26 17.66 6.71 -1.66
CA GLU A 26 18.74 7.67 -1.49
C GLU A 26 18.73 8.38 -0.11
N GLY A 27 19.73 9.20 0.15
CA GLY A 27 19.82 9.99 1.37
C GLY A 27 20.19 9.16 2.62
N TYR A 28 20.07 9.79 3.80
CA TYR A 28 20.44 9.18 5.08
C TYR A 28 19.53 8.00 5.47
N GLN A 29 18.27 8.00 5.04
CA GLN A 29 17.27 6.97 5.29
C GLN A 29 17.26 5.84 4.25
N LYS A 30 18.18 5.82 3.30
CA LYS A 30 18.27 4.85 2.20
C LYS A 30 18.01 3.41 2.66
N LYS A 31 18.62 2.99 3.77
CA LYS A 31 18.49 1.63 4.28
C LYS A 31 17.05 1.25 4.68
N VAL A 32 16.33 2.18 5.27
CA VAL A 32 14.92 1.99 5.62
C VAL A 32 14.08 1.92 4.33
N ILE A 33 14.35 2.80 3.38
CA ILE A 33 13.65 2.83 2.07
C ILE A 33 13.90 1.54 1.29
N GLU A 34 15.12 1.02 1.28
CA GLU A 34 15.44 -0.30 0.69
C GLU A 34 14.57 -1.41 1.30
N ALA A 35 14.42 -1.42 2.63
CA ALA A 35 13.59 -2.41 3.32
C ALA A 35 12.09 -2.23 3.04
N MET A 36 11.61 -0.98 2.94
CA MET A 36 10.24 -0.66 2.52
C MET A 36 9.97 -1.19 1.11
N ASN A 37 10.80 -0.81 0.14
CA ASN A 37 10.66 -1.21 -1.26
C ASN A 37 10.80 -2.73 -1.43
N TYR A 38 11.72 -3.37 -0.69
CA TYR A 38 11.87 -4.83 -0.68
C TYR A 38 10.56 -5.53 -0.35
N SER A 39 9.83 -5.06 0.67
CA SER A 39 8.55 -5.66 1.09
C SER A 39 7.45 -5.45 0.05
N VAL A 40 7.33 -4.24 -0.47
CA VAL A 40 6.29 -3.88 -1.46
C VAL A 40 6.51 -4.63 -2.78
N LEU A 41 7.76 -4.72 -3.24
CA LEU A 41 8.15 -5.39 -4.49
C LEU A 41 8.26 -6.93 -4.37
N ALA A 42 7.90 -7.50 -3.22
CA ALA A 42 7.79 -8.94 -3.05
C ALA A 42 6.61 -9.57 -3.84
N GLY A 43 5.90 -8.76 -4.63
CA GLY A 43 4.78 -9.20 -5.46
C GLY A 43 3.47 -9.29 -4.70
N GLY A 44 2.44 -9.79 -5.38
CA GLY A 44 1.10 -9.93 -4.83
C GLY A 44 0.05 -9.90 -5.94
N LYS A 45 -1.21 -10.20 -5.58
CA LYS A 45 -2.33 -10.20 -6.53
C LYS A 45 -2.85 -8.80 -6.84
N ARG A 46 -2.41 -7.79 -6.12
CA ARG A 46 -2.82 -6.37 -6.27
C ARG A 46 -4.35 -6.17 -6.35
N LEU A 47 -5.12 -7.05 -5.72
CA LEU A 47 -6.58 -6.99 -5.78
C LEU A 47 -7.16 -5.73 -5.14
N ARG A 48 -6.54 -5.24 -4.04
CA ARG A 48 -7.02 -4.03 -3.35
C ARG A 48 -7.00 -2.79 -4.24
N PRO A 49 -5.88 -2.41 -4.87
CA PRO A 49 -5.84 -1.28 -5.79
C PRO A 49 -6.71 -1.51 -7.05
N VAL A 50 -6.81 -2.75 -7.55
CA VAL A 50 -7.71 -3.07 -8.68
C VAL A 50 -9.15 -2.80 -8.29
N LEU A 51 -9.63 -3.33 -7.15
CA LEU A 51 -11.00 -3.10 -6.69
C LEU A 51 -11.29 -1.63 -6.42
N MET A 52 -10.31 -0.89 -5.88
CA MET A 52 -10.44 0.56 -5.68
C MET A 52 -10.64 1.29 -7.01
N LYS A 53 -9.83 0.98 -8.02
CA LYS A 53 -9.93 1.58 -9.36
C LYS A 53 -11.28 1.24 -10.03
N GLU A 54 -11.69 -0.03 -9.97
CA GLU A 54 -12.96 -0.45 -10.57
C GLU A 54 -14.17 0.22 -9.88
N SER A 55 -14.12 0.35 -8.55
CA SER A 55 -15.15 1.07 -7.80
C SER A 55 -15.19 2.55 -8.20
N PHE A 56 -14.03 3.20 -8.29
CA PHE A 56 -13.93 4.60 -8.72
C PHE A 56 -14.55 4.81 -10.10
N LEU A 57 -14.23 3.96 -11.07
CA LEU A 57 -14.79 4.01 -12.42
C LEU A 57 -16.30 3.72 -12.45
N LEU A 58 -16.75 2.76 -11.63
CA LEU A 58 -18.18 2.40 -11.52
C LEU A 58 -19.05 3.58 -11.07
N PHE A 59 -18.52 4.43 -10.20
CA PHE A 59 -19.19 5.64 -9.72
C PHE A 59 -18.91 6.89 -10.56
N GLY A 60 -18.39 6.71 -11.79
CA GLY A 60 -18.17 7.80 -12.75
C GLY A 60 -16.90 8.61 -12.52
N GLY A 61 -15.98 8.11 -11.69
CA GLY A 61 -14.68 8.74 -11.48
C GLY A 61 -13.83 8.71 -12.76
N GLN A 62 -13.05 9.75 -12.98
CA GLN A 62 -12.17 9.93 -14.14
C GLN A 62 -10.80 10.47 -13.72
N GLY A 63 -9.81 10.36 -14.61
CA GLY A 63 -8.48 10.89 -14.37
C GLY A 63 -7.63 10.08 -13.41
N GLU A 64 -6.56 10.69 -12.92
CA GLU A 64 -5.50 10.05 -12.15
C GLU A 64 -5.58 10.30 -10.64
N VAL A 65 -6.59 11.02 -10.16
CA VAL A 65 -6.75 11.36 -8.72
C VAL A 65 -6.80 10.10 -7.83
N ILE A 66 -7.21 8.97 -8.40
CA ILE A 66 -7.28 7.68 -7.70
C ILE A 66 -5.91 6.99 -7.51
N GLU A 67 -4.92 7.27 -8.37
CA GLU A 67 -3.63 6.57 -8.37
C GLU A 67 -2.87 6.67 -7.04
N PRO A 68 -2.73 7.87 -6.43
CA PRO A 68 -2.08 7.99 -5.12
C PRO A 68 -2.76 7.13 -4.04
N PHE A 69 -4.08 7.03 -4.07
CA PHE A 69 -4.83 6.18 -3.13
C PHE A 69 -4.62 4.69 -3.38
N MET A 70 -4.52 4.27 -4.65
CA MET A 70 -4.21 2.88 -5.00
C MET A 70 -2.85 2.46 -4.45
N ALA A 71 -1.83 3.32 -4.63
CA ALA A 71 -0.49 3.09 -4.12
C ALA A 71 -0.47 3.09 -2.57
N ALA A 72 -1.09 4.08 -1.94
CA ALA A 72 -1.17 4.21 -0.50
C ALA A 72 -1.85 3.00 0.16
N LEU A 73 -2.98 2.54 -0.39
CA LEU A 73 -3.69 1.37 0.12
C LEU A 73 -2.82 0.10 0.10
N GLU A 74 -2.05 -0.08 -0.95
CA GLU A 74 -1.14 -1.23 -1.05
C GLU A 74 0.07 -1.09 -0.12
N MET A 75 0.58 0.13 0.11
CA MET A 75 1.61 0.41 1.11
C MET A 75 1.11 0.11 2.53
N ILE A 76 -0.11 0.53 2.89
CA ILE A 76 -0.75 0.21 4.17
C ILE A 76 -0.92 -1.32 4.32
N HIS A 77 -1.31 -2.01 3.26
CA HIS A 77 -1.39 -3.46 3.30
C HIS A 77 -0.02 -4.11 3.53
N ASN A 78 1.03 -3.63 2.85
CA ASN A 78 2.37 -4.18 3.03
C ASN A 78 2.96 -3.84 4.41
N TYR A 79 2.70 -2.65 4.96
CA TYR A 79 3.06 -2.30 6.35
C TYR A 79 2.53 -3.36 7.33
N SER A 80 1.23 -3.70 7.23
CA SER A 80 0.64 -4.69 8.12
C SER A 80 1.29 -6.07 7.98
N LEU A 81 1.62 -6.49 6.75
CA LEU A 81 2.31 -7.75 6.51
C LEU A 81 3.74 -7.77 7.07
N VAL A 82 4.48 -6.66 6.95
CA VAL A 82 5.84 -6.55 7.51
C VAL A 82 5.81 -6.70 9.03
N HIS A 83 4.81 -6.10 9.70
CA HIS A 83 4.67 -6.21 11.14
C HIS A 83 4.11 -7.57 11.59
N ASP A 84 3.16 -8.13 10.86
CA ASP A 84 2.65 -9.49 11.13
C ASP A 84 3.76 -10.56 11.05
N ASP A 85 4.73 -10.40 10.13
CA ASP A 85 5.84 -11.34 9.95
C ASP A 85 6.85 -11.35 11.10
N LEU A 86 6.89 -10.31 11.95
CA LEU A 86 7.88 -10.16 13.03
C LEU A 86 7.84 -11.34 14.00
N PRO A 87 9.00 -11.69 14.63
CA PRO A 87 9.06 -12.75 15.65
C PRO A 87 8.09 -12.59 16.82
N ALA A 88 7.75 -11.34 17.18
CA ALA A 88 6.80 -11.02 18.23
C ALA A 88 5.32 -11.21 17.81
N MET A 89 5.06 -11.44 16.51
CA MET A 89 3.74 -11.62 15.93
C MET A 89 3.58 -13.05 15.37
N ASP A 90 3.50 -13.22 14.05
CA ASP A 90 3.32 -14.54 13.42
C ASP A 90 4.65 -15.32 13.28
N ASN A 91 5.80 -14.64 13.40
CA ASN A 91 7.16 -15.22 13.29
C ASN A 91 7.40 -15.94 11.96
N ASP A 92 6.93 -15.34 10.86
CA ASP A 92 7.08 -15.90 9.52
C ASP A 92 8.44 -15.53 8.90
N GLU A 93 9.26 -16.53 8.59
CA GLU A 93 10.54 -16.32 7.90
C GLU A 93 10.40 -16.14 6.39
N TYR A 94 9.31 -16.64 5.81
CA TYR A 94 9.05 -16.61 4.36
C TYR A 94 7.62 -16.14 4.07
N ARG A 95 7.49 -15.26 3.07
CA ARG A 95 6.21 -14.82 2.52
C ARG A 95 6.27 -14.82 0.99
N ARG A 96 5.30 -15.44 0.34
CA ARG A 96 5.22 -15.54 -1.14
C ARG A 96 6.50 -16.14 -1.75
N GLY A 97 7.15 -17.10 -1.06
CA GLY A 97 8.38 -17.74 -1.52
C GLY A 97 9.66 -16.92 -1.39
N ARG A 98 9.61 -15.73 -0.77
CA ARG A 98 10.78 -14.89 -0.44
C ARG A 98 10.93 -14.78 1.07
N LYS A 99 12.17 -14.53 1.52
CA LYS A 99 12.43 -14.19 2.92
C LYS A 99 11.68 -12.91 3.30
N THR A 100 11.15 -12.87 4.51
CA THR A 100 10.46 -11.70 5.05
C THR A 100 11.42 -10.56 5.34
N THR A 101 10.91 -9.35 5.51
CA THR A 101 11.74 -8.16 5.72
C THR A 101 12.63 -8.31 6.95
N TRP A 102 12.10 -8.86 8.05
CA TRP A 102 12.87 -9.04 9.27
C TRP A 102 13.99 -10.09 9.13
N THR A 103 13.80 -11.14 8.33
CA THR A 103 14.87 -12.14 8.08
C THR A 103 16.01 -11.59 7.21
N VAL A 104 15.75 -10.57 6.38
CA VAL A 104 16.75 -9.97 5.50
C VAL A 104 17.45 -8.78 6.15
N TYR A 105 16.69 -7.92 6.83
CA TYR A 105 17.17 -6.64 7.36
C TYR A 105 17.27 -6.59 8.90
N GLY A 106 16.76 -7.62 9.59
CA GLY A 106 16.65 -7.66 11.06
C GLY A 106 15.36 -7.04 11.58
N GLU A 107 14.97 -7.41 12.80
CA GLU A 107 13.70 -7.03 13.42
C GLU A 107 13.52 -5.50 13.53
N GLY A 108 14.53 -4.80 14.08
CA GLY A 108 14.45 -3.35 14.25
C GLY A 108 14.27 -2.61 12.93
N MET A 109 14.94 -3.05 11.87
CA MET A 109 14.78 -2.47 10.54
C MET A 109 13.40 -2.78 9.94
N ALA A 110 12.86 -3.98 10.19
CA ALA A 110 11.51 -4.33 9.75
C ALA A 110 10.43 -3.49 10.44
N VAL A 111 10.57 -3.22 11.74
CA VAL A 111 9.68 -2.28 12.46
C VAL A 111 9.74 -0.90 11.80
N LEU A 112 10.94 -0.35 11.59
CA LEU A 112 11.11 0.96 10.96
C LEU A 112 10.58 0.99 9.52
N ALA A 113 10.74 -0.10 8.76
CA ALA A 113 10.22 -0.19 7.40
C ALA A 113 8.68 -0.23 7.38
N GLY A 114 8.05 -0.93 8.30
CA GLY A 114 6.59 -0.93 8.46
C GLY A 114 6.08 0.47 8.83
N ASP A 115 6.63 1.10 9.85
CA ASP A 115 6.26 2.47 10.24
C ASP A 115 6.49 3.47 9.10
N GLY A 116 7.62 3.34 8.40
CA GLY A 116 7.94 4.14 7.23
C GLY A 116 6.90 3.98 6.11
N LEU A 117 6.48 2.75 5.81
CA LEU A 117 5.44 2.47 4.81
C LEU A 117 4.11 3.10 5.20
N LEU A 118 3.70 3.00 6.47
CA LEU A 118 2.47 3.60 6.95
C LEU A 118 2.49 5.13 6.79
N ASN A 119 3.56 5.78 7.25
CA ASN A 119 3.69 7.24 7.12
C ASN A 119 3.76 7.67 5.65
N TYR A 120 4.54 6.97 4.84
CA TYR A 120 4.70 7.30 3.42
C TYR A 120 3.42 7.06 2.61
N ALA A 121 2.57 6.11 3.05
CA ALA A 121 1.26 5.92 2.45
C ALA A 121 0.36 7.16 2.59
N TYR A 122 0.36 7.83 3.75
CA TYR A 122 -0.39 9.07 3.93
C TYR A 122 0.19 10.22 3.12
N GLU A 123 1.51 10.35 3.06
CA GLU A 123 2.17 11.32 2.20
C GLU A 123 1.80 11.08 0.72
N THR A 124 1.84 9.81 0.29
CA THR A 124 1.47 9.42 -1.07
C THR A 124 0.00 9.74 -1.37
N ALA A 125 -0.92 9.37 -0.47
CA ALA A 125 -2.34 9.65 -0.66
C ALA A 125 -2.63 11.15 -0.73
N ALA A 126 -1.88 11.99 0.01
CA ALA A 126 -2.01 13.44 -0.05
C ALA A 126 -1.65 14.04 -1.41
N LYS A 127 -0.82 13.36 -2.24
CA LYS A 127 -0.54 13.77 -3.62
C LYS A 127 -1.79 13.80 -4.52
N ALA A 128 -2.90 13.20 -4.08
CA ALA A 128 -4.17 13.31 -4.78
C ALA A 128 -4.73 14.75 -4.81
N PHE A 129 -4.34 15.62 -3.85
CA PHE A 129 -4.72 17.03 -3.88
C PHE A 129 -4.13 17.77 -5.08
N ASP A 130 -2.92 17.39 -5.52
CA ASP A 130 -2.25 18.00 -6.66
C ASP A 130 -2.90 17.60 -8.01
N LYS A 131 -3.78 16.58 -7.97
CA LYS A 131 -4.49 16.04 -9.14
C LYS A 131 -5.97 16.40 -9.15
N ALA A 132 -6.45 17.10 -8.13
CA ALA A 132 -7.84 17.51 -8.02
C ALA A 132 -8.12 18.75 -8.89
N ASP A 133 -9.11 18.67 -9.75
CA ASP A 133 -9.44 19.72 -10.73
C ASP A 133 -10.25 20.88 -10.11
N ASP A 134 -10.98 20.61 -9.02
CA ASP A 134 -11.84 21.62 -8.40
C ASP A 134 -11.99 21.41 -6.87
N LEU A 135 -12.68 22.38 -6.22
CA LEU A 135 -12.91 22.36 -4.77
C LEU A 135 -13.75 21.14 -4.31
N GLU A 136 -14.68 20.69 -5.12
CA GLU A 136 -15.53 19.54 -4.77
C GLU A 136 -14.72 18.25 -4.83
N GLU A 137 -13.82 18.13 -5.78
CA GLU A 137 -12.88 17.00 -5.83
C GLU A 137 -11.88 17.04 -4.67
N MET A 138 -11.34 18.22 -4.32
CA MET A 138 -10.51 18.38 -3.11
C MET A 138 -11.23 17.93 -1.84
N LYS A 139 -12.52 18.25 -1.68
CA LYS A 139 -13.34 17.77 -0.54
C LYS A 139 -13.48 16.26 -0.53
N ARG A 140 -13.66 15.64 -1.71
CA ARG A 140 -13.72 14.17 -1.85
C ARG A 140 -12.37 13.52 -1.48
N VAL A 141 -11.25 14.11 -1.92
CA VAL A 141 -9.89 13.67 -1.54
C VAL A 141 -9.71 13.75 -0.02
N ALA A 142 -10.08 14.86 0.61
CA ALA A 142 -10.01 15.02 2.07
C ALA A 142 -10.87 13.96 2.79
N ARG A 143 -12.08 13.68 2.29
CA ARG A 143 -12.95 12.65 2.85
C ARG A 143 -12.38 11.24 2.67
N ALA A 144 -11.79 10.94 1.51
CA ALA A 144 -11.13 9.67 1.24
C ALA A 144 -9.95 9.43 2.19
N LEU A 145 -9.12 10.45 2.43
CA LEU A 145 -8.03 10.38 3.43
C LEU A 145 -8.56 10.05 4.83
N GLN A 146 -9.64 10.69 5.27
CA GLN A 146 -10.25 10.40 6.58
C GLN A 146 -10.71 8.94 6.68
N ILE A 147 -11.30 8.39 5.60
CA ILE A 147 -11.75 7.00 5.57
C ILE A 147 -10.56 6.04 5.59
N CYS A 148 -9.48 6.33 4.87
CA CYS A 148 -8.25 5.53 4.90
C CYS A 148 -7.65 5.47 6.31
N LEU A 149 -7.69 6.57 7.07
CA LEU A 149 -7.23 6.61 8.47
C LEU A 149 -8.04 5.68 9.38
N LEU A 150 -9.36 5.58 9.16
CA LEU A 150 -10.23 4.65 9.91
C LEU A 150 -9.95 3.18 9.57
N TYR A 151 -9.47 2.89 8.37
CA TYR A 151 -9.15 1.52 7.95
C TYR A 151 -7.94 0.92 8.69
N THR A 152 -7.08 1.75 9.26
CA THR A 152 -5.97 1.31 10.14
C THR A 152 -6.41 1.00 11.58
N SER A 153 -7.70 1.19 11.90
CA SER A 153 -8.27 0.74 13.17
C SER A 153 -8.33 -0.79 13.25
N PRO A 154 -8.22 -1.39 14.46
CA PRO A 154 -8.18 -2.83 14.62
C PRO A 154 -9.30 -3.53 13.85
N SER A 155 -8.93 -4.52 13.06
CA SER A 155 -9.87 -5.34 12.30
C SER A 155 -10.78 -6.11 13.28
N PRO A 156 -12.06 -6.37 12.92
CA PRO A 156 -12.89 -7.31 13.68
C PRO A 156 -12.24 -8.68 13.89
N ARG A 157 -11.28 -9.05 13.03
CA ARG A 157 -10.48 -10.28 13.17
C ARG A 157 -9.57 -10.23 14.41
N ASP A 158 -9.11 -9.05 14.83
CA ASP A 158 -8.22 -8.88 15.99
C ASP A 158 -9.00 -9.03 17.31
N ARG A 159 -10.35 -8.86 17.28
CA ARG A 159 -11.23 -9.05 18.45
C ARG A 159 -11.52 -10.51 18.77
N THR A 160 -11.24 -11.45 17.87
CA THR A 160 -11.56 -12.87 18.04
C THR A 160 -10.38 -13.70 18.54
N ARG A 161 -9.21 -13.07 18.79
CA ARG A 161 -8.00 -13.73 19.30
C ARG A 161 -7.67 -13.39 20.77
N SER A 162 -8.59 -12.71 21.49
CA SER A 162 -8.46 -12.46 22.94
C SER A 162 -9.33 -13.41 23.75
#